data_43f6ce5482d0eafd970ba763b84c03fb
#
_entry.id   43f6ce5482d0eafd970ba763b84c03fb
#
_cell.length_a   1.000
_cell.length_b   1.000
_cell.length_c   1.000
_cell.angle_alpha   90.00
_cell.angle_beta   90.00
_cell.angle_gamma   90.00
#
_symmetry.space_group_name_H-M   'P 1'
#
loop_
_entity.id
_entity.type
_entity.pdbx_description
1 polymer ?
#
loop_
_entity_poly.entity_id
_entity_poly.type
_entity_poly.pdbx_seq_one_letter_code
_entity_poly.pdbx_strand_id
1 'polypeptide(L)'
;MREVAIVGAGELGGAVAHVLARRDAVRSIVLADESGRVAAGKALDIAQAAPVEGFATRISGTTDLATVAGSSVVVVAERVAQGPWSADEGLLLLKRLVQSAPRAVFLCAGPSSRELVERGVRELRIDRRRLLGTAPEALAAGARALVALSANCSPRDVALSVLGIPPSHTVI
;
A
#
# COMPACT_ATOMS: atom_id res chain seq x y z
N MET A 1 -6.80 12.70 13.51
CA MET A 1 -7.11 11.41 12.88
C MET A 1 -6.66 11.48 11.43
N ARG A 2 -5.96 10.45 10.96
CA ARG A 2 -5.30 10.45 9.64
C ARG A 2 -6.23 9.89 8.57
N GLU A 3 -6.16 10.46 7.38
CA GLU A 3 -6.80 9.93 6.18
C GLU A 3 -5.76 9.23 5.33
N VAL A 4 -6.10 8.07 4.79
CA VAL A 4 -5.23 7.26 3.93
C VAL A 4 -5.92 7.08 2.58
N ALA A 5 -5.16 7.32 1.51
CA ALA A 5 -5.57 6.94 0.17
C ALA A 5 -4.79 5.70 -0.28
N ILE A 6 -5.45 4.80 -0.96
CA ILE A 6 -4.87 3.62 -1.60
C ILE A 6 -5.17 3.72 -3.09
N VAL A 7 -4.15 3.84 -3.90
CA VAL A 7 -4.25 3.92 -5.35
C VAL A 7 -3.85 2.59 -5.96
N GLY A 8 -4.82 1.93 -6.54
CA GLY A 8 -4.82 0.53 -6.94
C GLY A 8 -5.70 -0.33 -6.02
N ALA A 9 -6.82 -0.83 -6.56
CA ALA A 9 -7.79 -1.67 -5.85
C ALA A 9 -7.62 -3.16 -6.19
N GLY A 10 -6.43 -3.58 -6.59
CA GLY A 10 -6.07 -4.98 -6.79
C GLY A 10 -6.15 -5.79 -5.49
N GLU A 11 -5.55 -6.97 -5.46
CA GLU A 11 -5.58 -7.84 -4.29
C GLU A 11 -4.87 -7.21 -3.09
N LEU A 12 -3.66 -6.68 -3.32
CA LEU A 12 -2.87 -6.05 -2.27
C LEU A 12 -3.56 -4.77 -1.75
N GLY A 13 -4.05 -3.90 -2.67
CA GLY A 13 -4.72 -2.67 -2.27
C GLY A 13 -5.99 -2.94 -1.44
N GLY A 14 -6.80 -3.92 -1.84
CA GLY A 14 -7.97 -4.35 -1.07
C GLY A 14 -7.59 -4.94 0.28
N ALA A 15 -6.57 -5.80 0.35
CA ALA A 15 -6.08 -6.38 1.60
C ALA A 15 -5.55 -5.31 2.57
N VAL A 16 -4.78 -4.33 2.07
CA VAL A 16 -4.30 -3.20 2.89
C VAL A 16 -5.46 -2.38 3.43
N ALA A 17 -6.47 -2.09 2.59
CA ALA A 17 -7.67 -1.36 3.02
C ALA A 17 -8.41 -2.11 4.15
N HIS A 18 -8.63 -3.41 3.99
CA HIS A 18 -9.30 -4.23 4.99
C HIS A 18 -8.53 -4.29 6.32
N VAL A 19 -7.22 -4.55 6.27
CA VAL A 19 -6.39 -4.62 7.49
C VAL A 19 -6.36 -3.28 8.22
N LEU A 20 -6.25 -2.15 7.50
CA LEU A 20 -6.27 -0.83 8.11
C LEU A 20 -7.63 -0.51 8.73
N ALA A 21 -8.73 -0.83 8.07
CA ALA A 21 -10.09 -0.65 8.58
C ALA A 21 -10.30 -1.48 9.86
N ARG A 22 -10.01 -2.77 9.80
CA ARG A 22 -10.14 -3.69 10.93
C ARG A 22 -9.34 -3.29 12.17
N ARG A 23 -8.17 -2.66 11.97
CA ARG A 23 -7.36 -2.13 13.08
C ARG A 23 -7.87 -0.81 13.63
N ASP A 24 -8.85 -0.22 13.00
CA ASP A 24 -9.40 1.11 13.31
C ASP A 24 -8.32 2.20 13.49
N ALA A 25 -7.23 2.06 12.71
CA ALA A 25 -6.01 2.85 12.86
C ALA A 25 -6.13 4.25 12.23
N VAL A 26 -7.14 4.44 11.37
CA VAL A 26 -7.33 5.66 10.58
C VAL A 26 -8.80 6.06 10.56
N ARG A 27 -9.08 7.34 10.33
CA ARG A 27 -10.45 7.86 10.28
C ARG A 27 -11.18 7.45 9.00
N SER A 28 -10.47 7.53 7.88
CA SER A 28 -11.03 7.23 6.57
C SER A 28 -9.99 6.66 5.61
N ILE A 29 -10.47 5.82 4.72
CA ILE A 29 -9.72 5.21 3.64
C ILE A 29 -10.45 5.53 2.33
N VAL A 30 -9.70 6.01 1.34
CA VAL A 30 -10.17 6.14 -0.04
C VAL A 30 -9.43 5.09 -0.87
N LEU A 31 -10.18 4.21 -1.53
CA LEU A 31 -9.67 3.21 -2.45
C LEU A 31 -9.91 3.69 -3.89
N ALA A 32 -8.86 4.11 -4.59
CA ALA A 32 -8.95 4.67 -5.93
C ALA A 32 -8.42 3.69 -6.98
N ASP A 33 -9.19 3.43 -8.04
CA ASP A 33 -8.77 2.60 -9.17
C ASP A 33 -9.55 2.98 -10.42
N GLU A 34 -8.96 2.81 -11.60
CA GLU A 34 -9.64 3.01 -12.89
C GLU A 34 -10.90 2.12 -13.00
N SER A 35 -10.86 0.93 -12.41
CA SER A 35 -12.00 0.03 -12.25
C SER A 35 -12.89 0.46 -11.06
N GLY A 36 -13.51 1.63 -11.16
CA GLY A 36 -14.28 2.25 -10.07
C GLY A 36 -15.35 1.38 -9.46
N ARG A 37 -16.03 0.52 -10.27
CA ARG A 37 -17.02 -0.44 -9.74
C ARG A 37 -16.38 -1.47 -8.80
N VAL A 38 -15.17 -1.93 -9.11
CA VAL A 38 -14.46 -2.88 -8.24
C VAL A 38 -13.97 -2.16 -6.98
N ALA A 39 -13.41 -0.97 -7.10
CA ALA A 39 -12.99 -0.16 -5.96
C ALA A 39 -14.19 0.12 -5.01
N ALA A 40 -15.33 0.52 -5.56
CA ALA A 40 -16.54 0.76 -4.79
C ALA A 40 -17.11 -0.52 -4.16
N GLY A 41 -17.12 -1.63 -4.90
CA GLY A 41 -17.53 -2.95 -4.38
C GLY A 41 -16.66 -3.38 -3.20
N LYS A 42 -15.34 -3.40 -3.35
CA LYS A 42 -14.41 -3.73 -2.26
C LYS A 42 -14.58 -2.81 -1.04
N ALA A 43 -14.75 -1.51 -1.27
CA ALA A 43 -14.99 -0.56 -0.19
C ALA A 43 -16.30 -0.87 0.55
N LEU A 44 -17.36 -1.22 -0.18
CA LEU A 44 -18.66 -1.60 0.41
C LEU A 44 -18.56 -2.90 1.21
N ASP A 45 -17.90 -3.93 0.66
CA ASP A 45 -17.70 -5.22 1.32
C ASP A 45 -16.96 -5.04 2.66
N ILE A 46 -15.91 -4.23 2.66
CA ILE A 46 -15.16 -3.92 3.89
C ILE A 46 -16.04 -3.13 4.86
N ALA A 47 -16.79 -2.13 4.39
CA ALA A 47 -17.66 -1.33 5.25
C ALA A 47 -18.77 -2.19 5.89
N GLN A 48 -19.29 -3.18 5.18
CA GLN A 48 -20.30 -4.12 5.70
C GLN A 48 -19.76 -5.07 6.78
N ALA A 49 -18.45 -5.30 6.82
CA ALA A 49 -17.82 -6.06 7.90
C ALA A 49 -17.73 -5.28 9.23
N ALA A 50 -17.86 -3.95 9.20
CA ALA A 50 -17.69 -3.10 10.36
C ALA A 50 -18.52 -3.50 11.60
N PRO A 51 -19.82 -3.84 11.49
CA PRO A 51 -20.61 -4.25 12.64
C PRO A 51 -20.13 -5.57 13.28
N VAL A 52 -19.49 -6.44 12.49
CA VAL A 52 -19.00 -7.75 12.94
C VAL A 52 -17.59 -7.63 13.50
N GLU A 53 -16.73 -6.87 12.82
CA GLU A 53 -15.32 -6.71 13.20
C GLU A 53 -15.05 -5.57 14.18
N GLY A 54 -16.04 -4.71 14.43
CA GLY A 54 -16.03 -3.71 15.51
C GLY A 54 -15.15 -2.48 15.20
N PHE A 55 -15.07 -2.03 13.95
CA PHE A 55 -14.34 -0.82 13.59
C PHE A 55 -15.26 0.34 13.14
N ALA A 56 -14.76 1.58 13.24
CA ALA A 56 -15.48 2.79 12.85
C ALA A 56 -14.82 3.52 11.65
N THR A 57 -13.72 3.00 11.11
CA THR A 57 -13.05 3.53 9.92
C THR A 57 -14.02 3.59 8.75
N ARG A 58 -14.16 4.78 8.14
CA ARG A 58 -14.96 4.95 6.92
C ARG A 58 -14.14 4.58 5.70
N ILE A 59 -14.75 3.88 4.75
CA ILE A 59 -14.10 3.51 3.50
C ILE A 59 -14.98 3.84 2.31
N SER A 60 -14.38 4.33 1.23
CA SER A 60 -15.05 4.64 -0.03
C SER A 60 -14.18 4.24 -1.22
N GLY A 61 -14.82 3.89 -2.33
CA GLY A 61 -14.15 3.57 -3.60
C GLY A 61 -14.46 4.63 -4.67
N THR A 62 -13.46 4.96 -5.51
CA THR A 62 -13.58 6.00 -6.52
C THR A 62 -12.65 5.77 -7.72
N THR A 63 -12.93 6.47 -8.83
CA THR A 63 -11.99 6.62 -9.97
C THR A 63 -11.23 7.95 -9.92
N ASP A 64 -11.67 8.87 -9.09
CA ASP A 64 -11.13 10.23 -9.04
C ASP A 64 -9.91 10.32 -8.14
N LEU A 65 -8.74 10.50 -8.76
CA LEU A 65 -7.48 10.70 -8.04
C LEU A 65 -7.40 12.04 -7.28
N ALA A 66 -8.30 13.00 -7.55
CA ALA A 66 -8.31 14.25 -6.78
C ALA A 66 -8.71 14.01 -5.32
N THR A 67 -9.42 12.93 -5.03
CA THR A 67 -9.80 12.51 -3.67
C THR A 67 -8.62 12.15 -2.77
N VAL A 68 -7.41 11.94 -3.33
CA VAL A 68 -6.17 11.75 -2.55
C VAL A 68 -5.73 13.04 -1.84
N ALA A 69 -6.26 14.19 -2.25
CA ALA A 69 -5.93 15.46 -1.62
C ALA A 69 -6.30 15.46 -0.13
N GLY A 70 -5.38 15.90 0.72
CA GLY A 70 -5.57 15.89 2.18
C GLY A 70 -5.16 14.60 2.87
N SER A 71 -4.89 13.51 2.14
CA SER A 71 -4.38 12.28 2.74
C SER A 71 -3.00 12.49 3.36
N SER A 72 -2.80 11.90 4.55
CA SER A 72 -1.50 11.92 5.23
C SER A 72 -0.56 10.84 4.67
N VAL A 73 -1.13 9.75 4.19
CA VAL A 73 -0.42 8.63 3.59
C VAL A 73 -1.13 8.22 2.30
N VAL A 74 -0.35 7.99 1.26
CA VAL A 74 -0.84 7.43 -0.02
C VAL A 74 -0.11 6.12 -0.27
N VAL A 75 -0.86 5.03 -0.36
CA VAL A 75 -0.35 3.72 -0.75
C VAL A 75 -0.53 3.56 -2.25
N VAL A 76 0.53 3.22 -2.97
CA VAL A 76 0.48 2.87 -4.38
C VAL A 76 0.57 1.34 -4.48
N ALA A 77 -0.53 0.71 -4.88
CA ALA A 77 -0.67 -0.73 -5.05
C ALA A 77 -1.00 -1.06 -6.51
N GLU A 78 -1.12 -2.35 -6.84
CA GLU A 78 -1.48 -2.77 -8.19
C GLU A 78 -2.93 -2.43 -8.55
N ARG A 79 -3.16 -2.23 -9.84
CA ARG A 79 -4.49 -1.99 -10.43
C ARG A 79 -5.27 -3.29 -10.58
N VAL A 80 -6.59 -3.20 -10.57
CA VAL A 80 -7.49 -4.35 -10.75
C VAL A 80 -7.26 -5.06 -12.09
N ALA A 81 -7.29 -4.33 -13.20
CA ALA A 81 -7.27 -4.92 -14.52
C ALA A 81 -5.87 -5.03 -15.13
N GLN A 82 -4.95 -4.19 -14.71
CA GLN A 82 -3.64 -4.03 -15.37
C GLN A 82 -2.46 -4.50 -14.49
N GLY A 83 -2.75 -4.93 -13.26
CA GLY A 83 -1.72 -5.38 -12.33
C GLY A 83 -0.78 -4.27 -11.86
N PRO A 84 0.49 -4.59 -11.56
CA PRO A 84 1.48 -3.63 -11.11
C PRO A 84 1.70 -2.49 -12.11
N TRP A 85 2.04 -1.30 -11.60
CA TRP A 85 2.43 -0.17 -12.42
C TRP A 85 3.76 -0.47 -13.10
N SER A 86 3.86 -0.22 -14.41
CA SER A 86 5.16 -0.14 -15.07
C SER A 86 5.95 1.04 -14.51
N ALA A 87 7.27 1.03 -14.70
CA ALA A 87 8.13 2.08 -14.17
C ALA A 87 7.71 3.48 -14.64
N ASP A 88 7.37 3.64 -15.92
CA ASP A 88 7.00 4.94 -16.51
C ASP A 88 5.60 5.38 -16.09
N GLU A 89 4.62 4.48 -16.12
CA GLU A 89 3.26 4.77 -15.65
C GLU A 89 3.24 5.11 -14.15
N GLY A 90 3.99 4.34 -13.35
CA GLY A 90 4.12 4.59 -11.92
C GLY A 90 4.78 5.92 -11.62
N LEU A 91 5.78 6.33 -12.40
CA LEU A 91 6.43 7.63 -12.24
C LEU A 91 5.48 8.78 -12.59
N LEU A 92 4.69 8.63 -13.67
CA LEU A 92 3.67 9.61 -14.03
C LEU A 92 2.58 9.71 -12.96
N LEU A 93 2.15 8.57 -12.43
CA LEU A 93 1.22 8.52 -11.30
C LEU A 93 1.80 9.26 -10.08
N LEU A 94 3.01 8.92 -9.64
CA LEU A 94 3.67 9.58 -8.51
C LEU A 94 3.74 11.09 -8.67
N LYS A 95 4.07 11.57 -9.88
CA LYS A 95 4.09 13.00 -10.19
C LYS A 95 2.74 13.67 -9.90
N ARG A 96 1.64 13.04 -10.34
CA ARG A 96 0.28 13.55 -10.09
C ARG A 96 -0.07 13.49 -8.59
N LEU A 97 0.25 12.40 -7.93
CA LEU A 97 -0.05 12.21 -6.50
C LEU A 97 0.70 13.20 -5.62
N VAL A 98 1.97 13.49 -5.91
CA VAL A 98 2.75 14.50 -5.18
C VAL A 98 2.18 15.91 -5.35
N GLN A 99 1.63 16.23 -6.53
CA GLN A 99 0.95 17.49 -6.77
C GLN A 99 -0.37 17.59 -5.98
N SER A 100 -1.15 16.50 -5.94
CA SER A 100 -2.45 16.46 -5.24
C SER A 100 -2.31 16.38 -3.72
N ALA A 101 -1.30 15.67 -3.22
CA ALA A 101 -1.04 15.47 -1.80
C ALA A 101 0.41 15.83 -1.41
N PRO A 102 0.81 17.12 -1.48
CA PRO A 102 2.21 17.56 -1.38
C PRO A 102 2.84 17.32 -0.01
N ARG A 103 2.06 17.02 1.02
CA ARG A 103 2.54 16.70 2.37
C ARG A 103 2.44 15.22 2.74
N ALA A 104 1.86 14.38 1.89
CA ALA A 104 1.69 12.97 2.15
C ALA A 104 3.03 12.20 2.16
N VAL A 105 3.05 11.10 2.89
CA VAL A 105 4.05 10.04 2.74
C VAL A 105 3.51 9.03 1.73
N PHE A 106 4.35 8.62 0.79
CA PHE A 106 4.01 7.66 -0.26
C PHE A 106 4.62 6.31 0.06
N LEU A 107 3.80 5.26 0.09
CA LEU A 107 4.20 3.87 0.28
C LEU A 107 3.98 3.12 -1.03
N CYS A 108 5.06 2.78 -1.72
CA CYS A 108 4.99 1.95 -2.91
C CYS A 108 4.96 0.49 -2.50
N ALA A 109 3.83 -0.17 -2.70
CA ALA A 109 3.60 -1.56 -2.35
C ALA A 109 3.75 -2.47 -3.58
N GLY A 110 4.20 -3.71 -3.34
CA GLY A 110 4.36 -4.71 -4.39
C GLY A 110 5.78 -4.83 -4.94
N PRO A 111 6.00 -5.77 -5.88
CA PRO A 111 7.32 -6.16 -6.35
C PRO A 111 8.05 -5.06 -7.15
N SER A 112 7.31 -4.24 -7.88
CA SER A 112 7.88 -3.13 -8.68
C SER A 112 8.20 -1.87 -7.87
N SER A 113 7.98 -1.90 -6.55
CA SER A 113 8.11 -0.72 -5.68
C SER A 113 9.52 -0.12 -5.66
N ARG A 114 10.56 -0.95 -5.81
CA ARG A 114 11.96 -0.50 -5.77
C ARG A 114 12.28 0.51 -6.86
N GLU A 115 12.04 0.13 -8.12
CA GLU A 115 12.35 0.99 -9.26
C GLU A 115 11.57 2.31 -9.18
N LEU A 116 10.30 2.21 -8.79
CA LEU A 116 9.44 3.38 -8.63
C LEU A 116 9.96 4.34 -7.54
N VAL A 117 10.43 3.80 -6.40
CA VAL A 117 11.04 4.60 -5.33
C VAL A 117 12.35 5.23 -5.80
N GLU A 118 13.23 4.47 -6.44
CA GLU A 118 14.51 4.97 -6.93
C GLU A 118 14.31 6.10 -7.94
N ARG A 119 13.47 5.90 -8.93
CA ARG A 119 13.17 6.89 -9.97
C ARG A 119 12.42 8.09 -9.40
N GLY A 120 11.47 7.89 -8.50
CA GLY A 120 10.74 8.96 -7.84
C GLY A 120 11.66 9.93 -7.07
N VAL A 121 12.67 9.40 -6.38
CA VAL A 121 13.68 10.21 -5.71
C VAL A 121 14.59 10.92 -6.70
N ARG A 122 15.08 10.21 -7.74
CA ARG A 122 16.06 10.76 -8.70
C ARG A 122 15.44 11.75 -9.67
N GLU A 123 14.32 11.40 -10.27
CA GLU A 123 13.74 12.14 -11.40
C GLU A 123 12.72 13.19 -10.92
N LEU A 124 11.87 12.84 -9.93
CA LEU A 124 10.85 13.75 -9.40
C LEU A 124 11.32 14.56 -8.18
N ARG A 125 12.54 14.29 -7.67
CA ARG A 125 13.10 14.97 -6.50
C ARG A 125 12.21 14.85 -5.25
N ILE A 126 11.48 13.74 -5.13
CA ILE A 126 10.68 13.48 -3.94
C ILE A 126 11.63 13.22 -2.76
N ASP A 127 11.36 13.85 -1.61
CA ASP A 127 12.15 13.63 -0.40
C ASP A 127 12.15 12.14 -0.03
N ARG A 128 13.34 11.57 0.17
CA ARG A 128 13.54 10.16 0.53
C ARG A 128 12.79 9.76 1.81
N ARG A 129 12.52 10.70 2.71
CA ARG A 129 11.73 10.47 3.92
C ARG A 129 10.24 10.31 3.65
N ARG A 130 9.79 10.65 2.46
CA ARG A 130 8.38 10.63 2.05
C ARG A 130 8.06 9.59 1.00
N LEU A 131 9.04 8.87 0.49
CA LEU A 131 8.84 7.85 -0.54
C LEU A 131 9.52 6.55 -0.10
N LEU A 132 8.70 5.56 0.21
CA LEU A 132 9.11 4.30 0.82
C LEU A 132 8.61 3.11 -0.02
N GLY A 133 9.42 2.07 -0.13
CA GLY A 133 9.01 0.77 -0.68
C GLY A 133 8.79 -0.24 0.45
N THR A 134 7.87 -1.17 0.24
CA THR A 134 7.51 -2.18 1.26
C THR A 134 8.09 -3.56 0.98
N ALA A 135 8.86 -3.75 -0.09
CA ALA A 135 9.38 -5.05 -0.50
C ALA A 135 10.26 -5.74 0.58
N PRO A 136 11.19 -5.06 1.28
CA PRO A 136 11.96 -5.68 2.35
C PRO A 136 11.10 -6.21 3.49
N GLU A 137 10.10 -5.45 3.91
CA GLU A 137 9.17 -5.84 4.98
C GLU A 137 8.28 -7.02 4.57
N ALA A 138 7.81 -7.04 3.32
CA ALA A 138 7.03 -8.16 2.79
C ALA A 138 7.88 -9.45 2.76
N LEU A 139 9.14 -9.36 2.33
CA LEU A 139 10.05 -10.50 2.33
C LEU A 139 10.37 -10.97 3.75
N ALA A 140 10.61 -10.05 4.69
CA ALA A 140 10.81 -10.36 6.10
C ALA A 140 9.60 -11.09 6.71
N ALA A 141 8.39 -10.65 6.37
CA ALA A 141 7.16 -11.30 6.83
C ALA A 141 7.02 -12.74 6.28
N GLY A 142 7.31 -12.92 4.98
CA GLY A 142 7.32 -14.25 4.35
C GLY A 142 8.37 -15.17 4.96
N ALA A 143 9.60 -14.68 5.14
CA ALA A 143 10.69 -15.44 5.75
C ALA A 143 10.34 -15.85 7.21
N ARG A 144 9.78 -14.95 8.01
CA ARG A 144 9.29 -15.28 9.36
C ARG A 144 8.27 -16.39 9.36
N ALA A 145 7.32 -16.35 8.43
CA ALA A 145 6.30 -17.40 8.32
C ALA A 145 6.90 -18.78 7.98
N LEU A 146 7.87 -18.82 7.05
CA LEU A 146 8.55 -20.06 6.67
C LEU A 146 9.41 -20.63 7.81
N VAL A 147 10.17 -19.78 8.50
CA VAL A 147 10.97 -20.19 9.66
C VAL A 147 10.08 -20.73 10.78
N ALA A 148 8.98 -20.03 11.09
CA ALA A 148 8.04 -20.43 12.11
C ALA A 148 7.40 -21.79 11.79
N LEU A 149 7.04 -22.01 10.52
CA LEU A 149 6.51 -23.30 10.06
C LEU A 149 7.53 -24.43 10.25
N SER A 150 8.79 -24.18 9.85
CA SER A 150 9.87 -25.19 10.01
C SER A 150 10.21 -25.47 11.47
N ALA A 151 10.15 -24.44 12.33
CA ALA A 151 10.44 -24.56 13.76
C ALA A 151 9.23 -24.97 14.62
N ASN A 152 8.06 -25.15 14.01
CA ASN A 152 6.79 -25.43 14.70
C ASN A 152 6.49 -24.43 15.83
N CYS A 153 6.69 -23.13 15.58
CA CYS A 153 6.44 -22.05 16.53
C CYS A 153 5.56 -20.94 15.91
N SER A 154 5.18 -19.95 16.71
CA SER A 154 4.43 -18.81 16.19
C SER A 154 5.34 -17.89 15.35
N PRO A 155 4.87 -17.32 14.22
CA PRO A 155 5.61 -16.26 13.51
C PRO A 155 5.95 -15.03 14.37
N ARG A 156 5.26 -14.85 15.49
CA ARG A 156 5.54 -13.77 16.45
C ARG A 156 6.80 -14.03 17.28
N ASP A 157 7.21 -15.29 17.38
CA ASP A 157 8.40 -15.71 18.15
C ASP A 157 9.66 -15.68 17.27
N VAL A 158 9.50 -15.40 15.95
CA VAL A 158 10.61 -15.30 15.01
C VAL A 158 10.99 -13.84 14.81
N ALA A 159 12.20 -13.48 15.21
CA ALA A 159 12.80 -12.16 14.94
C ALA A 159 13.85 -12.30 13.83
N LEU A 160 13.60 -11.63 12.71
CA LEU A 160 14.56 -11.49 11.61
C LEU A 160 14.33 -10.17 10.88
N SER A 161 15.36 -9.69 10.23
CA SER A 161 15.33 -8.49 9.40
C SER A 161 15.93 -8.79 8.03
N VAL A 162 15.37 -8.18 7.01
CA VAL A 162 15.89 -8.28 5.65
C VAL A 162 16.62 -6.99 5.30
N LEU A 163 17.89 -7.14 4.93
CA LEU A 163 18.73 -6.05 4.48
C LEU A 163 19.07 -6.22 2.99
N GLY A 164 19.20 -5.12 2.29
CA GLY A 164 19.64 -5.11 0.90
C GLY A 164 18.52 -4.82 -0.09
N ILE A 165 18.61 -5.45 -1.25
CA ILE A 165 17.81 -5.15 -2.43
C ILE A 165 17.10 -6.43 -2.89
N PRO A 166 15.92 -6.76 -2.36
CA PRO A 166 15.18 -7.92 -2.81
C PRO A 166 14.81 -7.81 -4.31
N PRO A 167 14.83 -8.93 -5.06
CA PRO A 167 15.29 -10.26 -4.63
C PRO A 167 16.80 -10.51 -4.84
N SER A 168 17.52 -9.61 -5.50
CA SER A 168 18.84 -9.89 -6.08
C SER A 168 20.00 -9.83 -5.08
N HIS A 169 19.97 -8.96 -4.09
CA HIS A 169 21.03 -8.81 -3.07
C HIS A 169 20.37 -8.69 -1.70
N THR A 170 20.15 -9.82 -1.06
CA THR A 170 19.41 -9.89 0.20
C THR A 170 20.22 -10.64 1.25
N VAL A 171 20.28 -10.09 2.47
CA VAL A 171 20.79 -10.74 3.68
C VAL A 171 19.63 -10.82 4.67
N ILE A 172 19.48 -11.99 5.28
CA ILE A 172 18.45 -12.29 6.28
C ILE A 172 19.11 -12.57 7.62
#